data_ffa7287bd45ae4710586f6b89ea10976
#
_entry.id   ffa7287bd45ae4710586f6b89ea10976
#
_cell.length_a   1.000
_cell.length_b   1.000
_cell.length_c   1.000
_cell.angle_alpha   90.00
_cell.angle_beta   90.00
_cell.angle_gamma   90.00
#
_symmetry.space_group_name_H-M   'P 1'
#
loop_
_entity.id
_entity.type
_entity.pdbx_description
1 polymer ?
#
loop_
_entity_poly.entity_id
_entity_poly.type
_entity_poly.pdbx_seq_one_letter_code
_entity_poly.pdbx_strand_id
1 'polypeptide(L)'
;MIDMLKPMIKKAVVGVPVVALSATLALTIVGCGGNGAQSGSGSGSDSDASQVEEQASGSASEEPVSEIVAQGGIEFPSYSIIPIEGWELTDRVDEKYEQCEFRRVGASSPDIFLRTFKTEPMQEAEARQGSKKQGVIDEVEINGVTWVRHTAPNGTINLFAKAPSGKTVALTLGSQLNWEESVQMAERMVLK
;
A
#
# COMPACT_ATOMS: atom_id res chain seq x y z
N MET A 1 -47.90 17.21 33.51
CA MET A 1 -47.73 15.76 33.65
C MET A 1 -47.65 15.20 32.23
N ILE A 2 -46.48 14.94 31.78
CA ILE A 2 -46.25 14.36 30.43
C ILE A 2 -45.42 13.11 30.66
N ASP A 3 -46.06 11.95 30.43
CA ASP A 3 -45.47 10.64 30.57
C ASP A 3 -44.42 10.41 29.48
N MET A 4 -43.17 10.11 29.89
CA MET A 4 -42.10 9.69 29.03
C MET A 4 -42.19 8.17 28.79
N LEU A 5 -42.66 7.77 27.63
CA LEU A 5 -42.55 6.41 27.14
C LEU A 5 -41.11 6.16 26.64
N LYS A 6 -40.33 5.34 27.37
CA LYS A 6 -39.06 4.77 26.93
C LYS A 6 -39.33 3.57 26.03
N PRO A 7 -38.79 3.48 24.82
CA PRO A 7 -38.83 2.24 24.06
C PRO A 7 -37.74 1.27 24.57
N MET A 8 -38.17 0.08 24.98
CA MET A 8 -37.30 -1.06 25.27
C MET A 8 -36.76 -1.63 23.96
N ILE A 9 -35.45 -1.52 23.75
CA ILE A 9 -34.77 -2.21 22.67
C ILE A 9 -34.45 -3.63 23.12
N LYS A 10 -35.15 -4.62 22.54
CA LYS A 10 -34.83 -6.04 22.69
C LYS A 10 -33.61 -6.37 21.83
N LYS A 11 -32.52 -6.76 22.47
CA LYS A 11 -31.34 -7.34 21.80
C LYS A 11 -31.68 -8.77 21.36
N ALA A 12 -31.78 -8.98 20.05
CA ALA A 12 -31.79 -10.30 19.45
C ALA A 12 -30.36 -10.77 19.28
N VAL A 13 -29.96 -11.80 20.01
CA VAL A 13 -28.70 -12.52 19.82
C VAL A 13 -28.94 -13.56 18.74
N VAL A 14 -28.42 -13.30 17.54
CA VAL A 14 -28.40 -14.31 16.46
C VAL A 14 -27.05 -14.99 16.50
N GLY A 15 -27.05 -16.24 16.95
CA GLY A 15 -25.89 -17.13 16.89
C GLY A 15 -25.60 -17.53 15.43
N VAL A 16 -24.40 -17.25 14.95
CA VAL A 16 -23.91 -17.71 13.65
C VAL A 16 -23.11 -19.00 13.85
N PRO A 17 -23.41 -20.10 13.15
CA PRO A 17 -22.60 -21.32 13.22
C PRO A 17 -21.29 -21.11 12.42
N VAL A 18 -20.18 -21.36 13.09
CA VAL A 18 -18.84 -21.43 12.48
C VAL A 18 -18.74 -22.74 11.70
N VAL A 19 -18.72 -22.65 10.38
CA VAL A 19 -18.35 -23.78 9.51
C VAL A 19 -16.85 -23.64 9.20
N ALA A 20 -16.05 -24.51 9.83
CA ALA A 20 -14.64 -24.67 9.51
C ALA A 20 -14.50 -25.49 8.23
N LEU A 21 -14.11 -24.86 7.13
CA LEU A 21 -13.70 -25.53 5.90
C LEU A 21 -12.18 -25.57 5.84
N SER A 22 -11.60 -26.73 6.20
CA SER A 22 -10.17 -27.01 6.04
C SER A 22 -9.93 -27.52 4.62
N ALA A 23 -9.33 -26.69 3.75
CA ALA A 23 -8.83 -27.12 2.44
C ALA A 23 -7.31 -27.27 2.52
N THR A 24 -6.85 -28.52 2.62
CA THR A 24 -5.44 -28.92 2.47
C THR A 24 -5.10 -28.94 0.97
N LEU A 25 -4.30 -28.00 0.50
CA LEU A 25 -3.71 -28.02 -0.83
C LEU A 25 -2.33 -28.67 -0.75
N ALA A 26 -2.19 -29.88 -1.25
CA ALA A 26 -0.89 -30.54 -1.44
C ALA A 26 -0.27 -30.05 -2.74
N LEU A 27 0.86 -29.32 -2.66
CA LEU A 27 1.68 -28.95 -3.81
C LEU A 27 2.70 -30.07 -4.05
N THR A 28 2.54 -30.82 -5.13
CA THR A 28 3.56 -31.73 -5.65
C THR A 28 4.54 -30.95 -6.53
N ILE A 29 5.78 -30.85 -6.08
CA ILE A 29 6.88 -30.32 -6.89
C ILE A 29 7.43 -31.46 -7.74
N VAL A 30 7.21 -31.40 -9.05
CA VAL A 30 7.90 -32.26 -10.02
C VAL A 30 9.18 -31.55 -10.42
N GLY A 31 10.31 -32.10 -9.99
CA GLY A 31 11.62 -31.72 -10.47
C GLY A 31 11.87 -32.31 -11.84
N CYS A 32 12.35 -31.51 -12.79
CA CYS A 32 12.91 -31.99 -14.06
C CYS A 32 14.33 -31.50 -14.16
N GLY A 33 15.27 -32.44 -13.97
CA GLY A 33 16.69 -32.27 -14.24
C GLY A 33 16.93 -32.32 -15.75
N GLY A 34 17.85 -31.49 -16.21
CA GLY A 34 18.34 -31.49 -17.59
C GLY A 34 19.85 -31.21 -17.60
N ASN A 35 20.63 -32.27 -17.66
CA ASN A 35 22.07 -32.28 -17.91
C ASN A 35 22.32 -31.94 -19.38
N GLY A 36 23.26 -31.03 -19.68
CA GLY A 36 23.74 -30.76 -21.02
C GLY A 36 25.18 -30.25 -20.97
N ALA A 37 26.11 -31.17 -20.87
CA ALA A 37 27.52 -30.90 -21.12
C ALA A 37 27.78 -30.84 -22.62
N GLN A 38 28.47 -29.81 -23.13
CA GLN A 38 29.18 -29.86 -24.36
C GLN A 38 30.43 -29.01 -24.30
N SER A 39 31.54 -29.73 -24.34
CA SER A 39 32.92 -29.30 -24.52
C SER A 39 33.16 -28.73 -25.91
N GLY A 40 33.88 -27.64 -26.01
CA GLY A 40 34.42 -27.07 -27.22
C GLY A 40 35.78 -26.45 -26.94
N SER A 41 36.86 -27.21 -27.29
CA SER A 41 38.24 -26.76 -27.34
C SER A 41 38.44 -25.76 -28.47
N GLY A 42 39.17 -24.68 -28.20
CA GLY A 42 39.67 -23.73 -29.19
C GLY A 42 40.89 -23.02 -28.64
N SER A 43 42.05 -23.55 -29.00
CA SER A 43 43.38 -23.00 -28.75
C SER A 43 43.65 -21.80 -29.66
N GLY A 44 44.30 -20.76 -29.16
CA GLY A 44 44.81 -19.67 -29.99
C GLY A 44 45.59 -18.67 -29.15
N SER A 45 46.88 -18.72 -29.31
CA SER A 45 47.97 -17.99 -28.68
C SER A 45 48.00 -16.51 -29.01
N ASP A 46 48.72 -15.85 -28.17
CA ASP A 46 49.72 -14.77 -28.28
C ASP A 46 49.32 -13.32 -28.10
N SER A 47 49.96 -12.81 -27.08
CA SER A 47 50.83 -11.64 -27.00
C SER A 47 50.19 -10.26 -26.96
N ASP A 48 50.46 -9.63 -25.91
CA ASP A 48 51.35 -8.51 -25.62
C ASP A 48 50.71 -7.26 -25.02
N ALA A 49 51.46 -6.80 -24.02
CA ALA A 49 51.67 -5.44 -23.55
C ALA A 49 50.54 -4.61 -22.98
N SER A 50 50.63 -4.51 -21.64
CA SER A 50 50.72 -3.26 -20.86
C SER A 50 49.94 -2.05 -21.36
N GLN A 51 48.92 -1.66 -20.62
CA GLN A 51 48.87 -0.29 -20.10
C GLN A 51 48.01 -0.25 -18.85
N VAL A 52 48.65 0.26 -17.83
CA VAL A 52 48.07 0.75 -16.57
C VAL A 52 47.45 2.10 -16.91
N GLU A 53 46.15 2.19 -16.82
CA GLU A 53 45.43 3.46 -16.62
C GLU A 53 44.39 3.23 -15.56
N GLU A 54 44.72 3.65 -14.41
CA GLU A 54 44.24 4.80 -13.69
C GLU A 54 42.76 4.71 -13.34
N GLN A 55 42.59 4.27 -12.13
CA GLN A 55 41.45 4.44 -11.26
C GLN A 55 40.76 5.79 -11.45
N ALA A 56 39.71 5.82 -12.25
CA ALA A 56 38.66 6.80 -12.04
C ALA A 56 37.79 6.30 -10.92
N SER A 57 38.14 6.67 -9.71
CA SER A 57 37.24 6.67 -8.56
C SER A 57 36.11 7.62 -8.90
N GLY A 58 35.09 7.10 -9.52
CA GLY A 58 33.80 7.76 -9.64
C GLY A 58 33.24 7.88 -8.23
N SER A 59 33.49 9.05 -7.61
CA SER A 59 32.73 9.51 -6.48
C SER A 59 31.27 9.49 -6.91
N ALA A 60 30.53 8.45 -6.52
CA ALA A 60 29.10 8.46 -6.57
C ALA A 60 28.69 9.64 -5.69
N SER A 61 28.26 10.72 -6.32
CA SER A 61 27.57 11.81 -5.66
C SER A 61 26.33 11.19 -5.03
N GLU A 62 26.41 10.90 -3.75
CA GLU A 62 25.23 10.53 -2.97
C GLU A 62 24.30 11.73 -3.06
N GLU A 63 23.23 11.60 -3.87
CA GLU A 63 22.16 12.58 -3.84
C GLU A 63 21.64 12.67 -2.40
N PRO A 64 21.42 13.89 -1.88
CA PRO A 64 20.98 14.05 -0.51
C PRO A 64 19.65 13.30 -0.33
N VAL A 65 19.64 12.30 0.54
CA VAL A 65 18.43 11.55 0.92
C VAL A 65 17.42 12.56 1.43
N SER A 66 16.20 12.56 0.86
CA SER A 66 15.17 13.50 1.30
C SER A 66 14.84 13.27 2.77
N GLU A 67 14.46 14.34 3.48
CA GLU A 67 14.09 14.27 4.89
C GLU A 67 12.95 13.26 5.13
N ILE A 68 12.05 13.10 4.16
CA ILE A 68 10.94 12.15 4.18
C ILE A 68 11.48 10.72 4.23
N VAL A 69 12.43 10.38 3.35
CA VAL A 69 13.03 9.05 3.29
C VAL A 69 13.87 8.77 4.54
N ALA A 70 14.59 9.79 5.06
CA ALA A 70 15.35 9.66 6.30
C ALA A 70 14.46 9.34 7.52
N GLN A 71 13.18 9.71 7.49
CA GLN A 71 12.18 9.40 8.51
C GLN A 71 11.39 8.10 8.23
N GLY A 72 11.87 7.25 7.32
CA GLY A 72 11.21 5.98 6.96
C GLY A 72 9.98 6.15 6.07
N GLY A 73 9.79 7.34 5.50
CA GLY A 73 8.71 7.63 4.56
C GLY A 73 9.09 7.31 3.11
N ILE A 74 8.17 7.62 2.21
CA ILE A 74 8.36 7.49 0.77
C ILE A 74 7.87 8.75 0.06
N GLU A 75 8.52 9.05 -1.07
CA GLU A 75 8.22 10.19 -1.90
C GLU A 75 7.99 9.77 -3.34
N PHE A 76 6.81 10.15 -3.87
CA PHE A 76 6.40 9.96 -5.26
C PHE A 76 6.06 11.32 -5.91
N PRO A 77 5.95 11.39 -7.24
CA PRO A 77 5.53 12.62 -7.93
C PRO A 77 4.18 13.19 -7.48
N SER A 78 3.22 12.33 -7.08
CA SER A 78 1.87 12.77 -6.72
C SER A 78 1.64 12.90 -5.22
N TYR A 79 2.48 12.29 -4.40
CA TYR A 79 2.39 12.40 -2.94
C TYR A 79 3.68 11.98 -2.25
N SER A 80 3.80 12.40 -1.01
CA SER A 80 4.77 11.84 -0.06
C SER A 80 4.07 11.53 1.26
N ILE A 81 4.63 10.59 2.01
CA ILE A 81 4.08 10.17 3.30
C ILE A 81 5.20 9.72 4.23
N ILE A 82 5.08 10.13 5.50
CA ILE A 82 5.90 9.62 6.61
C ILE A 82 4.95 8.77 7.48
N PRO A 83 5.27 7.51 7.76
CA PRO A 83 4.40 6.67 8.58
C PRO A 83 4.24 7.24 9.99
N ILE A 84 3.11 6.97 10.62
CA ILE A 84 2.91 7.25 12.05
C ILE A 84 3.74 6.28 12.89
N GLU A 85 3.97 6.60 14.17
CA GLU A 85 4.71 5.76 15.08
C GLU A 85 4.12 4.34 15.17
N GLY A 86 4.98 3.33 15.16
CA GLY A 86 4.59 1.92 15.18
C GLY A 86 4.26 1.32 13.81
N TRP A 87 4.45 2.08 12.72
CA TRP A 87 4.27 1.63 11.35
C TRP A 87 5.57 1.73 10.55
N GLU A 88 5.77 0.81 9.63
CA GLU A 88 6.94 0.76 8.76
C GLU A 88 6.54 0.53 7.30
N LEU A 89 7.30 1.13 6.37
CA LEU A 89 7.18 0.87 4.94
C LEU A 89 7.62 -0.58 4.66
N THR A 90 6.87 -1.29 3.83
CA THR A 90 7.26 -2.62 3.36
C THR A 90 8.17 -2.51 2.14
N ASP A 91 8.73 -3.64 1.71
CA ASP A 91 9.51 -3.76 0.46
C ASP A 91 8.66 -3.72 -0.82
N ARG A 92 7.34 -3.65 -0.69
CA ARG A 92 6.40 -3.58 -1.82
C ARG A 92 6.18 -2.15 -2.26
N VAL A 93 7.07 -1.70 -3.12
CA VAL A 93 7.01 -0.37 -3.75
C VAL A 93 6.93 -0.54 -5.26
N ASP A 94 6.01 0.18 -5.91
CA ASP A 94 5.86 0.23 -7.36
C ASP A 94 5.84 1.70 -7.82
N GLU A 95 6.94 2.18 -8.36
CA GLU A 95 7.10 3.56 -8.81
C GLU A 95 6.16 3.90 -9.98
N LYS A 96 5.88 2.94 -10.87
CA LYS A 96 5.01 3.15 -12.03
C LYS A 96 3.57 3.51 -11.64
N TYR A 97 3.08 2.89 -10.60
CA TYR A 97 1.74 3.12 -10.06
C TYR A 97 1.75 3.99 -8.81
N GLU A 98 2.93 4.50 -8.42
CA GLU A 98 3.13 5.25 -7.19
C GLU A 98 2.43 4.53 -6.02
N GLN A 99 2.77 3.25 -5.87
CA GLN A 99 2.16 2.37 -4.90
C GLN A 99 3.16 2.00 -3.80
N CYS A 100 2.69 2.00 -2.57
CA CYS A 100 3.42 1.48 -1.42
C CYS A 100 2.46 0.89 -0.38
N GLU A 101 3.04 0.14 0.54
CA GLU A 101 2.31 -0.55 1.60
C GLU A 101 3.01 -0.32 2.93
N PHE A 102 2.22 -0.13 3.99
CA PHE A 102 2.73 -0.05 5.35
C PHE A 102 2.12 -1.15 6.21
N ARG A 103 2.91 -1.62 7.16
CA ARG A 103 2.49 -2.59 8.17
C ARG A 103 2.84 -2.08 9.57
N ARG A 104 2.18 -2.60 10.58
CA ARG A 104 2.62 -2.39 11.96
C ARG A 104 3.98 -3.06 12.16
N VAL A 105 4.85 -2.42 12.92
CA VAL A 105 6.15 -3.00 13.27
C VAL A 105 5.96 -4.38 13.93
N GLY A 106 6.61 -5.39 13.34
CA GLY A 106 6.48 -6.78 13.78
C GLY A 106 5.26 -7.55 13.23
N ALA A 107 4.39 -6.92 12.44
CA ALA A 107 3.31 -7.64 11.74
C ALA A 107 3.83 -8.35 10.48
N SER A 108 3.17 -9.44 10.09
CA SER A 108 3.52 -10.20 8.89
C SER A 108 2.85 -9.70 7.61
N SER A 109 1.76 -8.93 7.74
CA SER A 109 0.97 -8.45 6.60
C SER A 109 0.77 -6.93 6.68
N PRO A 110 0.68 -6.25 5.53
CA PRO A 110 0.33 -4.85 5.49
C PRO A 110 -1.16 -4.63 5.77
N ASP A 111 -1.46 -3.48 6.37
CA ASP A 111 -2.83 -3.04 6.65
C ASP A 111 -3.14 -1.69 6.00
N ILE A 112 -2.13 -1.02 5.45
CA ILE A 112 -2.27 0.27 4.76
C ILE A 112 -1.70 0.16 3.37
N PHE A 113 -2.48 0.60 2.38
CA PHE A 113 -2.12 0.57 0.97
C PHE A 113 -2.33 1.95 0.36
N LEU A 114 -1.32 2.44 -0.34
CA LEU A 114 -1.40 3.66 -1.13
C LEU A 114 -1.19 3.35 -2.59
N ARG A 115 -1.93 4.08 -3.44
CA ARG A 115 -1.81 3.96 -4.88
C ARG A 115 -2.39 5.19 -5.57
N THR A 116 -1.94 5.48 -6.80
CA THR A 116 -2.53 6.53 -7.63
C THR A 116 -3.40 5.98 -8.75
N PHE A 117 -4.40 6.79 -9.16
CA PHE A 117 -5.32 6.52 -10.26
C PHE A 117 -5.43 7.74 -11.17
N LYS A 118 -5.92 7.53 -12.40
CA LYS A 118 -6.20 8.60 -13.37
C LYS A 118 -7.64 9.11 -13.32
N THR A 119 -8.50 8.39 -12.63
CA THR A 119 -9.93 8.67 -12.44
C THR A 119 -10.17 9.70 -11.35
N GLU A 120 -11.36 10.25 -11.25
CA GLU A 120 -11.72 11.20 -10.20
C GLU A 120 -11.98 10.49 -8.86
N PRO A 121 -11.76 11.17 -7.71
CA PRO A 121 -11.95 10.58 -6.37
C PRO A 121 -13.32 9.93 -6.17
N MET A 122 -14.39 10.58 -6.60
CA MET A 122 -15.75 10.03 -6.48
C MET A 122 -15.94 8.77 -7.31
N GLN A 123 -15.38 8.71 -8.53
CA GLN A 123 -15.44 7.54 -9.40
C GLN A 123 -14.72 6.34 -8.77
N GLU A 124 -13.59 6.56 -8.11
CA GLU A 124 -12.88 5.50 -7.38
C GLU A 124 -13.69 5.00 -6.18
N ALA A 125 -14.32 5.90 -5.44
CA ALA A 125 -15.18 5.53 -4.31
C ALA A 125 -16.38 4.70 -4.78
N GLU A 126 -17.05 5.12 -5.87
CA GLU A 126 -18.17 4.39 -6.48
C GLU A 126 -17.72 3.02 -7.01
N ALA A 127 -16.53 2.93 -7.63
CA ALA A 127 -15.96 1.67 -8.09
C ALA A 127 -15.73 0.70 -6.91
N ARG A 128 -15.26 1.20 -5.76
CA ARG A 128 -15.10 0.40 -4.52
C ARG A 128 -16.44 -0.03 -3.94
N GLN A 129 -17.47 0.83 -4.01
CA GLN A 129 -18.82 0.50 -3.58
C GLN A 129 -19.46 -0.61 -4.44
N GLY A 130 -19.09 -0.64 -5.72
CA GLY A 130 -19.53 -1.65 -6.69
C GLY A 130 -21.01 -1.56 -7.06
N SER A 131 -21.45 -2.47 -7.91
CA SER A 131 -22.82 -2.49 -8.44
C SER A 131 -23.91 -2.69 -7.37
N LYS A 132 -23.56 -3.29 -6.25
CA LYS A 132 -24.47 -3.51 -5.11
C LYS A 132 -24.56 -2.30 -4.17
N LYS A 133 -23.85 -1.21 -4.45
CA LYS A 133 -23.74 -0.01 -3.61
C LYS A 133 -23.49 -0.35 -2.14
N GLN A 134 -22.49 -1.18 -1.89
CA GLN A 134 -22.14 -1.61 -0.54
C GLN A 134 -21.26 -0.56 0.16
N GLY A 135 -21.58 -0.28 1.43
CA GLY A 135 -20.87 0.73 2.21
C GLY A 135 -21.43 2.13 2.04
N VAL A 136 -20.76 3.09 2.67
CA VAL A 136 -21.16 4.51 2.69
C VAL A 136 -20.08 5.34 2.01
N ILE A 137 -20.49 6.27 1.16
CA ILE A 137 -19.61 7.29 0.57
C ILE A 137 -20.00 8.64 1.16
N ASP A 138 -19.02 9.37 1.66
CA ASP A 138 -19.16 10.75 2.13
C ASP A 138 -17.87 11.54 1.87
N GLU A 139 -17.89 12.83 2.17
CA GLU A 139 -16.70 13.69 2.09
C GLU A 139 -16.26 14.06 3.51
N VAL A 140 -14.95 14.06 3.71
CA VAL A 140 -14.32 14.46 4.96
C VAL A 140 -13.16 15.40 4.66
N GLU A 141 -12.95 16.39 5.52
CA GLU A 141 -11.79 17.27 5.45
C GLU A 141 -10.75 16.82 6.47
N ILE A 142 -9.50 16.59 6.00
CA ILE A 142 -8.37 16.23 6.84
C ILE A 142 -7.20 17.13 6.45
N ASN A 143 -6.73 17.94 7.39
CA ASN A 143 -5.61 18.86 7.21
C ASN A 143 -5.75 19.78 5.96
N GLY A 144 -6.97 20.31 5.74
CA GLY A 144 -7.29 21.19 4.60
C GLY A 144 -7.41 20.50 3.26
N VAL A 145 -7.36 19.16 3.22
CA VAL A 145 -7.60 18.35 2.02
C VAL A 145 -8.98 17.73 2.11
N THR A 146 -9.78 17.89 1.07
CA THR A 146 -11.07 17.19 0.94
C THR A 146 -10.82 15.79 0.40
N TRP A 147 -11.24 14.80 1.19
CA TRP A 147 -11.19 13.38 0.84
C TRP A 147 -12.58 12.84 0.61
N VAL A 148 -12.76 12.09 -0.48
CA VAL A 148 -13.94 11.22 -0.65
C VAL A 148 -13.66 9.93 0.10
N ARG A 149 -14.47 9.65 1.13
CA ARG A 149 -14.34 8.45 1.96
C ARG A 149 -15.36 7.40 1.53
N HIS A 150 -14.89 6.19 1.30
CA HIS A 150 -15.74 5.01 1.19
C HIS A 150 -15.48 4.09 2.38
N THR A 151 -16.50 3.86 3.21
CA THR A 151 -16.45 2.89 4.31
C THR A 151 -17.18 1.62 3.89
N ALA A 152 -16.43 0.54 3.72
CA ALA A 152 -16.97 -0.75 3.34
C ALA A 152 -17.70 -1.46 4.53
N PRO A 153 -18.62 -2.40 4.27
CA PRO A 153 -19.35 -3.11 5.33
C PRO A 153 -18.46 -3.90 6.30
N ASN A 154 -17.27 -4.29 5.88
CA ASN A 154 -16.28 -4.98 6.72
C ASN A 154 -15.41 -4.04 7.56
N GLY A 155 -15.66 -2.73 7.51
CA GLY A 155 -14.90 -1.72 8.24
C GLY A 155 -13.66 -1.19 7.51
N THR A 156 -13.32 -1.70 6.31
CA THR A 156 -12.25 -1.11 5.49
C THR A 156 -12.61 0.32 5.10
N ILE A 157 -11.68 1.24 5.28
CA ILE A 157 -11.82 2.65 4.92
C ILE A 157 -10.94 2.91 3.69
N ASN A 158 -11.52 3.53 2.68
CA ASN A 158 -10.79 4.04 1.52
C ASN A 158 -10.97 5.55 1.46
N LEU A 159 -9.88 6.29 1.40
CA LEU A 159 -9.84 7.73 1.25
C LEU A 159 -9.26 8.07 -0.11
N PHE A 160 -9.93 8.94 -0.87
CA PHE A 160 -9.52 9.36 -2.21
C PHE A 160 -9.43 10.88 -2.26
N ALA A 161 -8.29 11.42 -2.66
CA ALA A 161 -8.12 12.86 -2.84
C ALA A 161 -7.44 13.16 -4.17
N LYS A 162 -7.78 14.31 -4.76
CA LYS A 162 -7.14 14.80 -5.97
C LYS A 162 -5.83 15.48 -5.63
N ALA A 163 -4.74 14.97 -6.17
CA ALA A 163 -3.43 15.60 -6.06
C ALA A 163 -3.26 16.72 -7.10
N PRO A 164 -2.44 17.75 -6.83
CA PRO A 164 -2.07 18.79 -7.80
C PRO A 164 -1.52 18.24 -9.11
N SER A 165 -0.82 17.09 -9.09
CA SER A 165 -0.37 16.37 -10.28
C SER A 165 -1.49 15.90 -11.21
N GLY A 166 -2.76 16.05 -10.81
CA GLY A 166 -3.93 15.59 -11.56
C GLY A 166 -4.28 14.13 -11.35
N LYS A 167 -3.54 13.37 -10.56
CA LYS A 167 -3.88 12.00 -10.18
C LYS A 167 -4.76 11.98 -8.93
N THR A 168 -5.53 10.92 -8.76
CA THR A 168 -6.22 10.61 -7.52
C THR A 168 -5.33 9.72 -6.68
N VAL A 169 -5.01 10.16 -5.48
CA VAL A 169 -4.31 9.36 -4.47
C VAL A 169 -5.36 8.61 -3.66
N ALA A 170 -5.19 7.31 -3.55
CA ALA A 170 -6.02 6.44 -2.73
C ALA A 170 -5.21 5.92 -1.54
N LEU A 171 -5.76 6.12 -0.34
CA LEU A 171 -5.26 5.55 0.91
C LEU A 171 -6.30 4.54 1.39
N THR A 172 -5.98 3.25 1.32
CA THR A 172 -6.82 2.15 1.80
C THR A 172 -6.30 1.68 3.15
N LEU A 173 -7.18 1.67 4.12
CA LEU A 173 -6.90 1.30 5.50
C LEU A 173 -7.68 0.04 5.84
N GLY A 174 -6.97 -0.98 6.31
CA GLY A 174 -7.56 -2.25 6.72
C GLY A 174 -8.58 -2.09 7.86
N SER A 175 -9.47 -3.05 7.99
CA SER A 175 -10.55 -3.04 9.00
C SER A 175 -10.06 -3.09 10.45
N GLN A 176 -8.78 -3.31 10.66
CA GLN A 176 -8.14 -3.31 11.98
C GLN A 176 -7.79 -1.91 12.49
N LEU A 177 -7.78 -0.90 11.60
CA LEU A 177 -7.52 0.47 11.97
C LEU A 177 -8.82 1.15 12.40
N ASN A 178 -8.71 1.98 13.45
CA ASN A 178 -9.80 2.88 13.82
C ASN A 178 -9.75 4.17 12.98
N TRP A 179 -10.81 4.98 13.08
CA TRP A 179 -10.90 6.23 12.33
C TRP A 179 -9.81 7.23 12.71
N GLU A 180 -9.39 7.27 13.97
CA GLU A 180 -8.37 8.19 14.46
C GLU A 180 -6.99 7.87 13.84
N GLU A 181 -6.58 6.60 13.80
CA GLU A 181 -5.36 6.18 13.11
C GLU A 181 -5.41 6.51 11.61
N SER A 182 -6.60 6.39 11.01
CA SER A 182 -6.82 6.74 9.59
C SER A 182 -6.58 8.22 9.33
N VAL A 183 -7.09 9.08 10.19
CA VAL A 183 -6.90 10.54 10.13
C VAL A 183 -5.41 10.88 10.31
N GLN A 184 -4.76 10.33 11.34
CA GLN A 184 -3.35 10.57 11.59
C GLN A 184 -2.46 10.15 10.40
N MET A 185 -2.77 9.05 9.72
CA MET A 185 -2.04 8.63 8.53
C MET A 185 -2.26 9.60 7.36
N ALA A 186 -3.50 10.05 7.14
CA ALA A 186 -3.82 11.02 6.10
C ALA A 186 -3.19 12.39 6.36
N GLU A 187 -3.10 12.84 7.62
CA GLU A 187 -2.44 14.09 8.03
C GLU A 187 -0.93 14.10 7.74
N ARG A 188 -0.31 12.92 7.69
CA ARG A 188 1.12 12.76 7.35
C ARG A 188 1.39 12.75 5.86
N MET A 189 0.35 12.83 5.04
CA MET A 189 0.49 12.89 3.59
C MET A 189 0.58 14.33 3.09
N VAL A 190 1.45 14.53 2.12
CA VAL A 190 1.52 15.76 1.33
C VAL A 190 1.18 15.39 -0.11
N LEU A 191 0.09 15.93 -0.64
CA LEU A 191 -0.31 15.77 -2.05
C LEU A 191 0.46 16.77 -2.92
N LYS A 192 0.93 16.34 -4.10
CA LYS A 192 1.81 17.09 -5.02
C LYS A 192 1.24 17.22 -6.42
#